data_10ff144942b1696aad9a298cd34384e5
#
_entry.id   10ff144942b1696aad9a298cd34384e5
#
_cell.length_a   1.000
_cell.length_b   1.000
_cell.length_c   1.000
_cell.angle_alpha   90.00
_cell.angle_beta   90.00
_cell.angle_gamma   90.00
#
_symmetry.space_group_name_H-M   'P 1'
#
loop_
_entity.id
_entity.type
_entity.pdbx_description
1 polymer ?
#
loop_
_entity_poly.entity_id
_entity_poly.type
_entity_poly.pdbx_seq_one_letter_code
_entity_poly.pdbx_strand_id
1 'polypeptide(L)'
;MNGEITDAIIEAAKKYAETFFKTDTSGHDFFHTMRVCRIASYIAKEEHADPYIVQLAALLHDVDDRKLSPETYKHKDHAVSFMQKHHISNSVYRLICTIIEEVSYQGTDSVTPSSIEGKCVQDADRLDALGAIGIARVFAYSGSRNRPLYDPAIKPMLSMDKETYYQHTSTAINHFYEKLFYLKDMMNTETAKRIAEQREQYMKNFVTVFLNEWDIADFIEGITSAAK
;
A
#
# COMPACT_ATOMS: atom_id res chain seq x y z
N MET A 1 -1.58 3.71 29.29
CA MET A 1 -1.31 2.25 29.44
C MET A 1 0.15 2.07 29.83
N ASN A 2 0.46 1.04 30.63
CA ASN A 2 1.87 0.75 30.96
C ASN A 2 2.59 0.30 29.68
N GLY A 3 3.81 0.79 29.40
CA GLY A 3 4.55 0.50 28.18
C GLY A 3 4.72 -1.00 27.91
N GLU A 4 4.96 -1.80 28.95
CA GLU A 4 5.07 -3.25 28.85
C GLU A 4 3.83 -3.95 28.28
N ILE A 5 2.62 -3.43 28.61
CA ILE A 5 1.35 -3.98 28.10
C ILE A 5 1.18 -3.64 26.61
N THR A 6 1.50 -2.41 26.21
CA THR A 6 1.42 -2.00 24.80
C THR A 6 2.38 -2.79 23.93
N ASP A 7 3.62 -3.02 24.39
CA ASP A 7 4.62 -3.81 23.67
C ASP A 7 4.17 -5.27 23.52
N ALA A 8 3.60 -5.87 24.55
CA ALA A 8 3.07 -7.23 24.47
C ALA A 8 1.91 -7.37 23.47
N ILE A 9 1.04 -6.35 23.37
CA ILE A 9 -0.06 -6.34 22.39
C ILE A 9 0.50 -6.20 20.97
N ILE A 10 1.48 -5.33 20.74
CA ILE A 10 2.13 -5.17 19.42
C ILE A 10 2.80 -6.47 18.99
N GLU A 11 3.52 -7.17 19.87
CA GLU A 11 4.10 -8.47 19.56
C GLU A 11 3.03 -9.54 19.26
N ALA A 12 1.91 -9.53 19.98
CA ALA A 12 0.78 -10.41 19.68
C ALA A 12 0.16 -10.09 18.31
N ALA A 13 0.04 -8.81 17.94
CA ALA A 13 -0.47 -8.38 16.62
C ALA A 13 0.47 -8.80 15.49
N LYS A 14 1.79 -8.73 15.68
CA LYS A 14 2.77 -9.24 14.69
C LYS A 14 2.60 -10.74 14.45
N LYS A 15 2.51 -11.54 15.51
CA LYS A 15 2.28 -12.99 15.40
C LYS A 15 0.93 -13.32 14.76
N TYR A 16 -0.09 -12.52 15.04
CA TYR A 16 -1.39 -12.65 14.42
C TYR A 16 -1.32 -12.41 12.91
N ALA A 17 -0.72 -11.29 12.48
CA ALA A 17 -0.50 -10.98 11.07
C ALA A 17 0.36 -12.03 10.36
N GLU A 18 1.44 -12.53 10.99
CA GLU A 18 2.28 -13.60 10.47
C GLU A 18 1.47 -14.88 10.19
N THR A 19 0.62 -15.26 11.13
CA THR A 19 -0.23 -16.45 10.98
C THR A 19 -1.30 -16.23 9.91
N PHE A 20 -1.90 -15.04 9.87
CA PHE A 20 -2.98 -14.69 8.95
C PHE A 20 -2.52 -14.68 7.50
N PHE A 21 -1.38 -14.03 7.22
CA PHE A 21 -0.85 -13.87 5.86
C PHE A 21 0.13 -14.95 5.41
N LYS A 22 0.27 -16.06 6.15
CA LYS A 22 1.27 -17.10 5.90
C LYS A 22 1.25 -17.69 4.47
N THR A 23 0.09 -17.73 3.84
CA THR A 23 -0.11 -18.34 2.52
C THR A 23 -0.32 -17.31 1.41
N ASP A 24 -0.32 -16.02 1.72
CA ASP A 24 -0.51 -14.98 0.70
C ASP A 24 0.74 -14.79 -0.15
N THR A 25 0.56 -14.81 -1.48
CA THR A 25 1.61 -14.57 -2.49
C THR A 25 1.26 -13.40 -3.41
N SER A 26 0.18 -12.68 -3.14
CA SER A 26 -0.33 -11.60 -3.99
C SER A 26 0.40 -10.26 -3.78
N GLY A 27 1.30 -10.19 -2.79
CA GLY A 27 1.99 -8.95 -2.39
C GLY A 27 1.34 -8.23 -1.20
N HIS A 28 0.25 -8.80 -0.61
CA HIS A 28 -0.32 -8.44 0.69
C HIS A 28 0.11 -9.46 1.76
N ASP A 29 1.37 -9.86 1.70
CA ASP A 29 1.97 -10.85 2.59
C ASP A 29 2.35 -10.22 3.96
N PHE A 30 2.76 -11.08 4.89
CA PHE A 30 3.27 -10.65 6.19
C PHE A 30 4.40 -9.62 6.07
N PHE A 31 5.27 -9.75 5.07
CA PHE A 31 6.39 -8.82 4.89
C PHE A 31 5.93 -7.44 4.41
N HIS A 32 4.85 -7.35 3.62
CA HIS A 32 4.18 -6.09 3.32
C HIS A 32 3.70 -5.42 4.62
N THR A 33 2.92 -6.13 5.43
CA THR A 33 2.42 -5.62 6.72
C THR A 33 3.56 -5.11 7.61
N MET A 34 4.68 -5.83 7.65
CA MET A 34 5.86 -5.44 8.43
C MET A 34 6.58 -4.21 7.85
N ARG A 35 6.64 -4.06 6.52
CA ARG A 35 7.20 -2.86 5.88
C ARG A 35 6.32 -1.65 6.15
N VAL A 36 5.00 -1.79 5.97
CA VAL A 36 4.02 -0.74 6.30
C VAL A 36 4.15 -0.32 7.76
N CYS A 37 4.18 -1.25 8.69
CA CYS A 37 4.34 -0.95 10.12
C CYS A 37 5.64 -0.17 10.42
N ARG A 38 6.78 -0.54 9.81
CA ARG A 38 8.06 0.17 9.97
C ARG A 38 8.02 1.58 9.39
N ILE A 39 7.48 1.74 8.18
CA ILE A 39 7.35 3.04 7.51
C ILE A 39 6.40 3.93 8.33
N ALA A 40 5.24 3.42 8.74
CA ALA A 40 4.27 4.14 9.55
C ALA A 40 4.86 4.59 10.89
N SER A 41 5.64 3.72 11.56
CA SER A 41 6.34 4.07 12.81
C SER A 41 7.38 5.19 12.61
N TYR A 42 8.09 5.17 11.48
CA TYR A 42 9.03 6.25 11.15
C TYR A 42 8.28 7.57 10.91
N ILE A 43 7.22 7.56 10.11
CA ILE A 43 6.39 8.75 9.86
C ILE A 43 5.78 9.25 11.17
N ALA A 44 5.22 8.36 11.99
CA ALA A 44 4.61 8.72 13.27
C ALA A 44 5.58 9.46 14.21
N LYS A 45 6.84 9.04 14.23
CA LYS A 45 7.88 9.73 15.02
C LYS A 45 8.11 11.17 14.55
N GLU A 46 8.21 11.37 13.24
CA GLU A 46 8.44 12.70 12.66
C GLU A 46 7.20 13.62 12.78
N GLU A 47 6.02 13.04 12.68
CA GLU A 47 4.73 13.76 12.73
C GLU A 47 4.11 13.80 14.15
N HIS A 48 4.80 13.30 15.16
CA HIS A 48 4.38 13.28 16.57
C HIS A 48 3.03 12.56 16.83
N ALA A 49 2.72 11.52 16.05
CA ALA A 49 1.55 10.67 16.22
C ALA A 49 1.78 9.62 17.33
N ASP A 50 0.68 9.04 17.86
CA ASP A 50 0.76 7.98 18.87
C ASP A 50 1.34 6.69 18.26
N PRO A 51 2.55 6.25 18.67
CA PRO A 51 3.21 5.10 18.05
C PRO A 51 2.48 3.78 18.30
N TYR A 52 1.77 3.64 19.43
CA TYR A 52 1.02 2.43 19.72
C TYR A 52 -0.18 2.28 18.77
N ILE A 53 -0.95 3.36 18.58
CA ILE A 53 -2.09 3.36 17.66
C ILE A 53 -1.64 3.11 16.23
N VAL A 54 -0.58 3.80 15.79
CA VAL A 54 -0.04 3.64 14.43
C VAL A 54 0.44 2.21 14.17
N GLN A 55 1.20 1.61 15.09
CA GLN A 55 1.69 0.24 14.93
C GLN A 55 0.54 -0.77 14.91
N LEU A 56 -0.40 -0.65 15.85
CA LEU A 56 -1.53 -1.57 15.92
C LEU A 56 -2.42 -1.46 14.68
N ALA A 57 -2.73 -0.24 14.22
CA ALA A 57 -3.49 -0.03 13.00
C ALA A 57 -2.75 -0.58 11.76
N ALA A 58 -1.45 -0.33 11.63
CA ALA A 58 -0.64 -0.83 10.53
C ALA A 58 -0.54 -2.37 10.49
N LEU A 59 -0.52 -3.03 11.65
CA LEU A 59 -0.49 -4.49 11.72
C LEU A 59 -1.84 -5.14 11.40
N LEU A 60 -2.95 -4.41 11.57
CA LEU A 60 -4.31 -4.92 11.38
C LEU A 60 -4.99 -4.37 10.11
N HIS A 61 -4.36 -3.47 9.32
CA HIS A 61 -5.05 -2.75 8.25
C HIS A 61 -5.59 -3.64 7.14
N ASP A 62 -4.90 -4.73 6.82
CA ASP A 62 -5.22 -5.62 5.69
C ASP A 62 -5.91 -6.93 6.10
N VAL A 63 -6.06 -7.25 7.41
CA VAL A 63 -6.67 -8.52 7.82
C VAL A 63 -8.14 -8.64 7.41
N ASP A 64 -8.80 -7.51 7.17
CA ASP A 64 -10.16 -7.42 6.67
C ASP A 64 -10.22 -6.65 5.32
N ASP A 65 -9.14 -6.68 4.50
CA ASP A 65 -9.17 -6.09 3.17
C ASP A 65 -10.20 -6.77 2.27
N ARG A 66 -10.92 -5.98 1.46
CA ARG A 66 -12.01 -6.48 0.61
C ARG A 66 -11.57 -7.58 -0.37
N LYS A 67 -10.31 -7.55 -0.84
CA LYS A 67 -9.78 -8.51 -1.80
C LYS A 67 -9.32 -9.81 -1.13
N LEU A 68 -8.90 -9.73 0.13
CA LEU A 68 -8.38 -10.85 0.92
C LEU A 68 -9.47 -11.51 1.76
N SER A 69 -10.34 -10.72 2.34
CA SER A 69 -11.38 -11.14 3.30
C SER A 69 -12.75 -10.57 2.94
N PRO A 70 -13.32 -10.92 1.77
CA PRO A 70 -14.55 -10.31 1.25
C PRO A 70 -15.78 -10.51 2.16
N GLU A 71 -15.76 -11.52 3.05
CA GLU A 71 -16.86 -11.82 3.97
C GLU A 71 -16.81 -10.95 5.24
N THR A 72 -15.59 -10.56 5.69
CA THR A 72 -15.39 -9.87 6.97
C THR A 72 -15.14 -8.36 6.83
N TYR A 73 -14.78 -7.88 5.62
CA TYR A 73 -14.33 -6.50 5.42
C TYR A 73 -15.33 -5.44 5.89
N LYS A 74 -16.66 -5.70 5.80
CA LYS A 74 -17.70 -4.74 6.20
C LYS A 74 -17.71 -4.47 7.71
N HIS A 75 -17.48 -5.51 8.49
CA HIS A 75 -17.56 -5.46 9.97
C HIS A 75 -16.19 -5.50 10.63
N LYS A 76 -15.12 -5.72 9.82
CA LYS A 76 -13.74 -5.84 10.31
C LYS A 76 -13.58 -6.95 11.36
N ASP A 77 -14.24 -8.09 11.12
CA ASP A 77 -14.40 -9.14 12.11
C ASP A 77 -13.08 -9.69 12.64
N HIS A 78 -12.03 -9.77 11.80
CA HIS A 78 -10.71 -10.21 12.20
C HIS A 78 -10.01 -9.22 13.13
N ALA A 79 -9.97 -7.93 12.75
CA ALA A 79 -9.39 -6.88 13.57
C ALA A 79 -10.18 -6.69 14.88
N VAL A 80 -11.50 -6.72 14.80
CA VAL A 80 -12.42 -6.64 15.96
C VAL A 80 -12.17 -7.79 16.94
N SER A 81 -12.12 -9.03 16.45
CA SER A 81 -11.88 -10.22 17.29
C SER A 81 -10.52 -10.16 17.97
N PHE A 82 -9.47 -9.73 17.24
CA PHE A 82 -8.15 -9.52 17.84
C PHE A 82 -8.20 -8.49 18.98
N MET A 83 -8.80 -7.32 18.73
CA MET A 83 -8.84 -6.25 19.72
C MET A 83 -9.68 -6.60 20.97
N GLN A 84 -10.79 -7.32 20.80
CA GLN A 84 -11.62 -7.82 21.91
C GLN A 84 -10.84 -8.84 22.75
N LYS A 85 -10.15 -9.79 22.12
CA LYS A 85 -9.33 -10.81 22.81
C LYS A 85 -8.23 -10.18 23.67
N HIS A 86 -7.68 -9.05 23.23
CA HIS A 86 -6.61 -8.36 23.93
C HIS A 86 -7.11 -7.20 24.81
N HIS A 87 -8.42 -7.11 25.05
CA HIS A 87 -9.04 -6.11 25.94
C HIS A 87 -8.66 -4.67 25.61
N ILE A 88 -8.56 -4.34 24.31
CA ILE A 88 -8.27 -2.98 23.85
C ILE A 88 -9.39 -2.04 24.28
N SER A 89 -9.01 -0.85 24.82
CA SER A 89 -10.01 0.13 25.28
C SER A 89 -10.94 0.59 24.16
N ASN A 90 -12.19 0.91 24.48
CA ASN A 90 -13.19 1.31 23.50
C ASN A 90 -12.78 2.52 22.65
N SER A 91 -12.01 3.45 23.21
CA SER A 91 -11.51 4.63 22.47
C SER A 91 -10.50 4.22 21.40
N VAL A 92 -9.51 3.41 21.75
CA VAL A 92 -8.50 2.88 20.81
C VAL A 92 -9.16 1.97 19.77
N TYR A 93 -10.03 1.07 20.20
CA TYR A 93 -10.79 0.19 19.33
C TYR A 93 -11.51 0.96 18.20
N ARG A 94 -12.29 2.00 18.57
CA ARG A 94 -13.02 2.81 17.58
C ARG A 94 -12.07 3.51 16.62
N LEU A 95 -10.99 4.09 17.11
CA LEU A 95 -10.00 4.78 16.29
C LEU A 95 -9.33 3.83 15.31
N ILE A 96 -8.91 2.63 15.74
CA ILE A 96 -8.33 1.61 14.86
C ILE A 96 -9.31 1.20 13.75
N CYS A 97 -10.59 0.94 14.09
CA CYS A 97 -11.61 0.61 13.10
C CYS A 97 -11.80 1.73 12.06
N THR A 98 -11.81 2.99 12.49
CA THR A 98 -11.88 4.16 11.59
C THR A 98 -10.65 4.21 10.69
N ILE A 99 -9.45 4.06 11.23
CA ILE A 99 -8.20 4.06 10.45
C ILE A 99 -8.23 2.95 9.38
N ILE A 100 -8.58 1.71 9.74
CA ILE A 100 -8.66 0.59 8.78
C ILE A 100 -9.64 0.91 7.62
N GLU A 101 -10.75 1.58 7.93
CA GLU A 101 -11.73 1.97 6.90
C GLU A 101 -11.21 3.05 5.96
N GLU A 102 -10.47 4.03 6.50
CA GLU A 102 -9.98 5.19 5.78
C GLU A 102 -8.68 4.93 4.99
N VAL A 103 -7.92 3.86 5.33
CA VAL A 103 -6.60 3.59 4.73
C VAL A 103 -6.70 3.06 3.30
N SER A 104 -7.68 2.22 2.99
CA SER A 104 -7.78 1.52 1.70
C SER A 104 -7.90 2.47 0.51
N TYR A 105 -7.13 2.18 -0.56
CA TYR A 105 -7.24 2.90 -1.82
C TYR A 105 -8.52 2.50 -2.57
N GLN A 106 -9.33 3.49 -2.95
CA GLN A 106 -10.64 3.32 -3.60
C GLN A 106 -10.79 4.17 -4.88
N GLY A 107 -9.72 4.33 -5.65
CA GLY A 107 -9.74 5.23 -6.82
C GLY A 107 -9.95 6.68 -6.39
N THR A 108 -10.80 7.40 -7.13
CA THR A 108 -11.18 8.79 -6.82
C THR A 108 -11.99 8.93 -5.53
N ASP A 109 -12.58 7.83 -5.04
CA ASP A 109 -13.35 7.81 -3.80
C ASP A 109 -12.49 7.61 -2.54
N SER A 110 -11.16 7.57 -2.69
CA SER A 110 -10.22 7.49 -1.58
C SER A 110 -10.35 8.72 -0.68
N VAL A 111 -10.44 8.51 0.63
CA VAL A 111 -10.57 9.58 1.62
C VAL A 111 -9.24 9.93 2.26
N THR A 112 -9.12 11.16 2.76
CA THR A 112 -8.03 11.57 3.65
C THR A 112 -8.38 11.15 5.07
N PRO A 113 -7.51 10.39 5.78
CA PRO A 113 -7.80 9.98 7.15
C PRO A 113 -8.03 11.15 8.11
N SER A 114 -8.97 10.93 9.01
CA SER A 114 -9.43 11.95 9.97
C SER A 114 -8.41 12.22 11.09
N SER A 115 -7.60 11.21 11.44
CA SER A 115 -6.56 11.31 12.47
C SER A 115 -5.15 11.37 11.89
N ILE A 116 -4.20 11.89 12.67
CA ILE A 116 -2.78 11.89 12.27
C ILE A 116 -2.23 10.46 12.20
N GLU A 117 -2.66 9.59 13.09
CA GLU A 117 -2.30 8.17 13.09
C GLU A 117 -2.77 7.49 11.81
N GLY A 118 -4.01 7.74 11.39
CA GLY A 118 -4.56 7.24 10.12
C GLY A 118 -3.80 7.76 8.92
N LYS A 119 -3.41 9.04 8.91
CA LYS A 119 -2.56 9.63 7.87
C LYS A 119 -1.21 8.92 7.78
N CYS A 120 -0.56 8.65 8.91
CA CYS A 120 0.71 7.92 8.95
C CYS A 120 0.59 6.50 8.39
N VAL A 121 -0.49 5.78 8.70
CA VAL A 121 -0.71 4.42 8.20
C VAL A 121 -1.05 4.42 6.72
N GLN A 122 -1.95 5.29 6.26
CA GLN A 122 -2.31 5.39 4.84
C GLN A 122 -1.11 5.77 3.98
N ASP A 123 -0.31 6.74 4.42
CA ASP A 123 0.90 7.15 3.73
C ASP A 123 1.92 6.00 3.65
N ALA A 124 2.07 5.24 4.73
CA ALA A 124 2.98 4.10 4.77
C ALA A 124 2.56 2.97 3.80
N ASP A 125 1.28 2.64 3.74
CA ASP A 125 0.75 1.66 2.79
C ASP A 125 0.96 2.14 1.34
N ARG A 126 0.63 3.39 1.05
CA ARG A 126 0.89 3.99 -0.26
C ARG A 126 2.38 4.01 -0.62
N LEU A 127 3.25 4.31 0.33
CA LEU A 127 4.69 4.27 0.12
C LEU A 127 5.21 2.86 -0.19
N ASP A 128 4.66 1.80 0.40
CA ASP A 128 5.06 0.42 0.08
C ASP A 128 4.67 0.01 -1.35
N ALA A 129 3.71 0.73 -1.97
CA ALA A 129 3.36 0.57 -3.37
C ALA A 129 4.26 1.39 -4.33
N LEU A 130 5.23 2.17 -3.83
CA LEU A 130 6.13 2.99 -4.62
C LEU A 130 7.59 2.50 -4.58
N GLY A 131 8.38 2.96 -5.55
CA GLY A 131 9.80 2.65 -5.66
C GLY A 131 10.08 1.21 -6.10
N ALA A 132 11.26 0.70 -5.79
CA ALA A 132 11.70 -0.63 -6.23
C ALA A 132 10.80 -1.77 -5.71
N ILE A 133 10.35 -1.69 -4.46
CA ILE A 133 9.41 -2.67 -3.89
C ILE A 133 8.06 -2.58 -4.61
N GLY A 134 7.56 -1.38 -4.87
CA GLY A 134 6.32 -1.16 -5.62
C GLY A 134 6.38 -1.78 -7.02
N ILE A 135 7.47 -1.58 -7.76
CA ILE A 135 7.70 -2.20 -9.07
C ILE A 135 7.61 -3.74 -8.96
N ALA A 136 8.35 -4.34 -8.03
CA ALA A 136 8.35 -5.78 -7.84
C ALA A 136 6.94 -6.31 -7.50
N ARG A 137 6.20 -5.62 -6.63
CA ARG A 137 4.82 -5.97 -6.25
C ARG A 137 3.86 -5.91 -7.43
N VAL A 138 3.97 -4.90 -8.31
CA VAL A 138 3.12 -4.80 -9.51
C VAL A 138 3.28 -6.02 -10.40
N PHE A 139 4.50 -6.43 -10.70
CA PHE A 139 4.75 -7.58 -11.57
C PHE A 139 4.38 -8.91 -10.90
N ALA A 140 4.66 -9.08 -9.60
CA ALA A 140 4.23 -10.26 -8.85
C ALA A 140 2.70 -10.39 -8.83
N TYR A 141 1.98 -9.30 -8.52
CA TYR A 141 0.51 -9.30 -8.53
C TYR A 141 -0.06 -9.55 -9.93
N SER A 142 0.48 -8.89 -10.95
CA SER A 142 0.02 -9.08 -12.34
C SER A 142 0.23 -10.51 -12.80
N GLY A 143 1.37 -11.12 -12.49
CA GLY A 143 1.65 -12.52 -12.78
C GLY A 143 0.68 -13.49 -12.09
N SER A 144 0.38 -13.25 -10.79
CA SER A 144 -0.59 -14.06 -10.03
C SER A 144 -2.02 -13.98 -10.57
N ARG A 145 -2.33 -12.95 -11.35
CA ARG A 145 -3.66 -12.71 -11.97
C ARG A 145 -3.68 -12.95 -13.48
N ASN A 146 -2.62 -13.54 -14.05
CA ASN A 146 -2.48 -13.77 -15.49
C ASN A 146 -2.64 -12.49 -16.33
N ARG A 147 -2.20 -11.33 -15.79
CA ARG A 147 -2.22 -10.05 -16.51
C ARG A 147 -0.93 -9.91 -17.33
N PRO A 148 -1.00 -9.39 -18.56
CA PRO A 148 0.20 -9.15 -19.36
C PRO A 148 1.09 -8.09 -18.72
N LEU A 149 2.40 -8.16 -18.99
CA LEU A 149 3.36 -7.13 -18.58
C LEU A 149 2.99 -5.79 -19.20
N TYR A 150 2.80 -5.79 -20.53
CA TYR A 150 2.43 -4.65 -21.34
C TYR A 150 1.74 -5.10 -22.63
N ASP A 151 0.83 -4.29 -23.11
CA ASP A 151 0.21 -4.42 -24.43
C ASP A 151 -0.04 -3.00 -24.97
N PRO A 152 0.63 -2.57 -26.05
CA PRO A 152 0.51 -1.22 -26.60
C PRO A 152 -0.91 -0.90 -27.13
N ALA A 153 -1.72 -1.93 -27.43
CA ALA A 153 -3.12 -1.76 -27.84
C ALA A 153 -4.04 -1.39 -26.66
N ILE A 154 -3.66 -1.74 -25.41
CA ILE A 154 -4.44 -1.45 -24.20
C ILE A 154 -3.96 -0.13 -23.61
N LYS A 155 -4.80 0.90 -23.69
CA LYS A 155 -4.49 2.21 -23.09
C LYS A 155 -4.83 2.25 -21.60
N PRO A 156 -4.03 2.96 -20.77
CA PRO A 156 -4.34 3.12 -19.36
C PRO A 156 -5.66 3.90 -19.18
N MET A 157 -6.48 3.46 -18.21
CA MET A 157 -7.69 4.15 -17.80
C MET A 157 -7.37 5.06 -16.62
N LEU A 158 -7.48 6.37 -16.84
CA LEU A 158 -7.24 7.38 -15.82
C LEU A 158 -8.52 7.73 -15.07
N SER A 159 -8.40 8.13 -13.80
CA SER A 159 -9.52 8.66 -12.99
C SER A 159 -10.69 7.67 -12.81
N MET A 160 -10.40 6.49 -12.29
CA MET A 160 -11.40 5.48 -11.96
C MET A 160 -12.04 5.73 -10.60
N ASP A 161 -13.38 5.65 -10.52
CA ASP A 161 -14.09 5.55 -9.25
C ASP A 161 -13.86 4.18 -8.58
N LYS A 162 -14.39 4.02 -7.37
CA LYS A 162 -14.22 2.79 -6.57
C LYS A 162 -14.66 1.54 -7.31
N GLU A 163 -15.84 1.55 -7.93
CA GLU A 163 -16.40 0.36 -8.57
C GLU A 163 -15.60 -0.02 -9.81
N THR A 164 -15.34 0.97 -10.68
CA THR A 164 -14.50 0.80 -11.88
C THR A 164 -13.11 0.29 -11.50
N TYR A 165 -12.47 0.85 -10.46
CA TYR A 165 -11.13 0.42 -10.01
C TYR A 165 -11.10 -1.06 -9.61
N TYR A 166 -12.12 -1.55 -8.90
CA TYR A 166 -12.14 -2.96 -8.48
C TYR A 166 -12.46 -3.94 -9.61
N GLN A 167 -13.18 -3.51 -10.65
CA GLN A 167 -13.56 -4.35 -11.80
C GLN A 167 -12.57 -4.26 -12.96
N HIS A 168 -11.76 -3.18 -13.01
CA HIS A 168 -10.84 -2.91 -14.11
C HIS A 168 -9.70 -3.94 -14.19
N THR A 169 -9.43 -4.40 -15.41
CA THR A 169 -8.30 -5.27 -15.72
C THR A 169 -7.44 -4.61 -16.77
N SER A 170 -6.15 -4.46 -16.48
CA SER A 170 -5.19 -3.81 -17.34
C SER A 170 -3.84 -4.51 -17.32
N THR A 171 -2.83 -3.93 -17.94
CA THR A 171 -1.45 -4.45 -17.95
C THR A 171 -0.69 -4.00 -16.70
N ALA A 172 0.44 -4.66 -16.39
CA ALA A 172 1.30 -4.22 -15.29
C ALA A 172 1.84 -2.79 -15.50
N ILE A 173 2.26 -2.44 -16.72
CA ILE A 173 2.77 -1.09 -17.05
C ILE A 173 1.66 -0.04 -16.97
N ASN A 174 0.45 -0.33 -17.44
CA ASN A 174 -0.65 0.63 -17.34
C ASN A 174 -0.98 0.97 -15.89
N HIS A 175 -0.81 0.04 -14.95
CA HIS A 175 -1.07 0.29 -13.52
C HIS A 175 -0.22 1.41 -12.93
N PHE A 176 0.98 1.67 -13.47
CA PHE A 176 1.78 2.83 -13.07
C PHE A 176 1.04 4.14 -13.36
N TYR A 177 0.42 4.26 -14.52
CA TYR A 177 -0.33 5.44 -14.93
C TYR A 177 -1.72 5.51 -14.29
N GLU A 178 -2.34 4.36 -14.04
CA GLU A 178 -3.71 4.25 -13.53
C GLU A 178 -3.81 4.51 -12.02
N LYS A 179 -2.72 4.23 -11.27
CA LYS A 179 -2.69 4.37 -9.81
C LYS A 179 -1.40 4.98 -9.28
N LEU A 180 -0.24 4.36 -9.59
CA LEU A 180 0.95 4.55 -8.77
C LEU A 180 1.52 5.97 -8.86
N PHE A 181 1.50 6.59 -10.05
CA PHE A 181 1.96 7.96 -10.23
C PHE A 181 1.05 9.02 -9.58
N TYR A 182 -0.19 8.66 -9.20
CA TYR A 182 -1.05 9.56 -8.44
C TYR A 182 -0.76 9.51 -6.93
N LEU A 183 -0.18 8.42 -6.43
CA LEU A 183 -0.04 8.22 -4.98
C LEU A 183 0.82 9.28 -4.31
N LYS A 184 1.83 9.80 -4.99
CA LYS A 184 2.67 10.89 -4.44
C LYS A 184 1.83 12.13 -4.06
N ASP A 185 0.93 12.54 -4.95
CA ASP A 185 0.10 13.73 -4.75
C ASP A 185 -1.02 13.49 -3.73
N MET A 186 -1.25 12.24 -3.36
CA MET A 186 -2.20 11.82 -2.33
C MET A 186 -1.56 11.61 -0.95
N MET A 187 -0.26 11.89 -0.75
CA MET A 187 0.37 11.78 0.56
C MET A 187 -0.12 12.90 1.48
N ASN A 188 -0.39 12.52 2.74
CA ASN A 188 -0.98 13.40 3.73
C ASN A 188 0.09 14.17 4.52
N THR A 189 1.20 13.50 4.88
CA THR A 189 2.26 14.01 5.74
C THR A 189 3.45 14.53 4.95
N GLU A 190 4.13 15.55 5.47
CA GLU A 190 5.31 16.12 4.81
C GLU A 190 6.47 15.10 4.74
N THR A 191 6.57 14.24 5.75
CA THR A 191 7.55 13.16 5.76
C THR A 191 7.31 12.17 4.63
N ALA A 192 6.06 11.74 4.42
CA ALA A 192 5.71 10.81 3.34
C ALA A 192 5.89 11.43 1.95
N LYS A 193 5.53 12.71 1.76
CA LYS A 193 5.71 13.43 0.49
C LYS A 193 7.16 13.40 0.01
N ARG A 194 8.11 13.69 0.90
CA ARG A 194 9.55 13.66 0.58
C ARG A 194 10.03 12.27 0.15
N ILE A 195 9.55 11.21 0.81
CA ILE A 195 9.90 9.83 0.45
C ILE A 195 9.22 9.43 -0.87
N ALA A 196 7.96 9.80 -1.06
CA ALA A 196 7.19 9.48 -2.26
C ALA A 196 7.80 10.10 -3.52
N GLU A 197 8.30 11.34 -3.45
CA GLU A 197 8.94 12.02 -4.56
C GLU A 197 10.16 11.24 -5.10
N GLN A 198 11.04 10.75 -4.21
CA GLN A 198 12.19 9.95 -4.60
C GLN A 198 11.76 8.60 -5.21
N ARG A 199 10.75 7.95 -4.61
CA ARG A 199 10.26 6.66 -5.08
C ARG A 199 9.54 6.76 -6.43
N GLU A 200 8.75 7.81 -6.62
CA GLU A 200 8.08 8.09 -7.90
C GLU A 200 9.09 8.34 -9.03
N GLN A 201 10.12 9.16 -8.77
CA GLN A 201 11.16 9.42 -9.77
C GLN A 201 11.87 8.13 -10.22
N TYR A 202 12.17 7.24 -9.27
CA TYR A 202 12.75 5.93 -9.59
C TYR A 202 11.81 5.10 -10.48
N MET A 203 10.51 5.10 -10.19
CA MET A 203 9.52 4.38 -10.98
C MET A 203 9.34 4.96 -12.39
N LYS A 204 9.34 6.29 -12.53
CA LYS A 204 9.29 6.96 -13.84
C LYS A 204 10.49 6.57 -14.71
N ASN A 205 11.69 6.54 -14.13
CA ASN A 205 12.89 6.08 -14.83
C ASN A 205 12.76 4.63 -15.26
N PHE A 206 12.27 3.74 -14.37
CA PHE A 206 12.05 2.33 -14.71
C PHE A 206 11.08 2.17 -15.89
N VAL A 207 9.92 2.85 -15.85
CA VAL A 207 8.92 2.75 -16.94
C VAL A 207 9.49 3.29 -18.25
N THR A 208 10.26 4.37 -18.22
CA THR A 208 10.93 4.92 -19.41
C THR A 208 11.90 3.90 -20.01
N VAL A 209 12.76 3.29 -19.18
CA VAL A 209 13.69 2.26 -19.65
C VAL A 209 12.94 1.05 -20.19
N PHE A 210 11.90 0.57 -19.49
CA PHE A 210 11.08 -0.56 -19.94
C PHE A 210 10.46 -0.32 -21.33
N LEU A 211 9.89 0.86 -21.56
CA LEU A 211 9.26 1.19 -22.84
C LEU A 211 10.27 1.34 -23.98
N ASN A 212 11.45 1.90 -23.69
CA ASN A 212 12.54 1.97 -24.67
C ASN A 212 13.07 0.57 -25.05
N GLU A 213 13.18 -0.35 -24.08
CA GLU A 213 13.56 -1.74 -24.36
C GLU A 213 12.47 -2.51 -25.08
N TRP A 214 11.21 -2.16 -24.88
CA TRP A 214 10.07 -2.79 -25.55
C TRP A 214 10.08 -2.50 -27.06
N ASP A 215 10.41 -1.26 -27.46
CA ASP A 215 10.63 -0.89 -28.85
C ASP A 215 12.14 -0.87 -29.15
N ILE A 216 12.69 -2.05 -29.49
CA ILE A 216 14.12 -2.27 -29.66
C ILE A 216 14.73 -1.39 -30.77
N ALA A 217 13.95 -0.97 -31.76
CA ALA A 217 14.42 -0.12 -32.85
C ALA A 217 14.82 1.27 -32.30
N ASP A 218 13.95 1.89 -31.54
CA ASP A 218 14.23 3.20 -30.91
C ASP A 218 15.36 3.12 -29.89
N PHE A 219 15.45 2.01 -29.16
CA PHE A 219 16.52 1.76 -28.19
C PHE A 219 17.92 1.67 -28.85
N ILE A 220 18.03 0.91 -29.97
CA ILE A 220 19.29 0.78 -30.70
C ILE A 220 19.72 2.10 -31.36
N GLU A 221 18.79 2.86 -31.92
CA GLU A 221 19.09 4.19 -32.48
C GLU A 221 19.58 5.17 -31.42
N GLY A 222 19.01 5.13 -30.22
CA GLY A 222 19.44 5.95 -29.07
C GLY A 222 20.88 5.66 -28.63
N ILE A 223 21.27 4.38 -28.55
CA ILE A 223 22.64 3.95 -28.20
C ILE A 223 23.63 4.38 -29.28
N THR A 224 23.29 4.19 -30.55
CA THR A 224 24.19 4.53 -31.66
C THR A 224 24.38 6.02 -31.87
N SER A 225 23.39 6.84 -31.49
CA SER A 225 23.49 8.30 -31.54
C SER A 225 24.31 8.88 -30.36
N ALA A 226 24.28 8.24 -29.18
CA ALA A 226 25.04 8.65 -28.00
C ALA A 226 26.54 8.27 -28.07
N ALA A 227 26.90 7.38 -29.00
CA ALA A 227 28.29 6.93 -29.24
C ALA A 227 29.03 7.74 -30.33
N LYS A 228 28.38 8.74 -30.90
CA LYS A 228 28.97 9.71 -31.83
C LYS A 228 29.17 11.08 -31.18
#